data_f1079479664ce024fca69ac2bafc628b
#
_entry.id   f1079479664ce024fca69ac2bafc628b
#
_cell.length_a   1.000
_cell.length_b   1.000
_cell.length_c   1.000
_cell.angle_alpha   90.00
_cell.angle_beta   90.00
_cell.angle_gamma   90.00
#
_symmetry.space_group_name_H-M   'P 1'
#
loop_
_entity.id
_entity.type
_entity.pdbx_description
1 polymer ?
#
loop_
_entity_poly.entity_id
_entity_poly.type
_entity_poly.pdbx_seq_one_letter_code
_entity_poly.pdbx_strand_id
1 'polypeptide(L)'
;MLVWYVIQVINGREDVMRERIEHLVPASAMLELFYPQFQTEIKVHGEWVDTTKPLFPGYLICDTADPRTVQQYLLRMDDFARVLSQDGQFVPLAKEEVQLIDGFTHRGDRVVPMSEALKRR
;
A
#
# COMPACT_ATOMS: atom_id res chain seq x y z
N MET A 1 -10.49 4.62 15.28
CA MET A 1 -10.99 4.64 13.89
C MET A 1 -9.80 4.73 12.94
N LEU A 2 -9.79 3.90 11.89
CA LEU A 2 -8.73 3.92 10.90
C LEU A 2 -8.92 5.09 9.95
N VAL A 3 -7.86 5.87 9.74
CA VAL A 3 -7.84 6.93 8.76
C VAL A 3 -6.66 6.66 7.83
N TRP A 4 -6.95 6.29 6.60
CA TRP A 4 -5.94 5.88 5.65
C TRP A 4 -5.78 6.91 4.55
N TYR A 5 -4.53 7.21 4.26
CA TYR A 5 -4.15 8.07 3.14
C TYR A 5 -3.35 7.26 2.14
N VAL A 6 -3.37 7.70 0.89
CA VAL A 6 -2.64 7.02 -0.18
C VAL A 6 -1.33 7.77 -0.41
N ILE A 7 -0.23 7.01 -0.50
CA ILE A 7 1.05 7.55 -0.90
C ILE A 7 1.34 7.05 -2.32
N GLN A 8 1.53 7.97 -3.23
CA GLN A 8 1.86 7.66 -4.62
C GLN A 8 3.36 7.45 -4.75
N VAL A 9 3.76 6.34 -5.36
CA VAL A 9 5.15 6.00 -5.64
C VAL A 9 5.26 5.53 -7.09
N ILE A 10 6.47 5.24 -7.53
CA ILE A 10 6.66 4.69 -8.89
C ILE A 10 6.19 3.24 -8.91
N ASN A 11 5.39 2.89 -9.91
CA ASN A 11 4.92 1.52 -10.11
C ASN A 11 6.12 0.56 -10.21
N GLY A 12 6.04 -0.52 -9.46
CA GLY A 12 7.12 -1.51 -9.37
C GLY A 12 8.06 -1.29 -8.21
N ARG A 13 7.96 -0.16 -7.51
CA ARG A 13 8.82 0.14 -6.37
C ARG A 13 8.07 0.14 -5.04
N GLU A 14 6.90 -0.47 -5.00
CA GLU A 14 6.06 -0.44 -3.80
C GLU A 14 6.78 -1.01 -2.58
N ASP A 15 7.39 -2.19 -2.71
CA ASP A 15 8.03 -2.82 -1.57
C ASP A 15 9.28 -2.06 -1.12
N VAL A 16 10.11 -1.63 -2.06
CA VAL A 16 11.31 -0.85 -1.75
C VAL A 16 10.94 0.44 -1.05
N MET A 17 9.91 1.13 -1.54
CA MET A 17 9.49 2.39 -0.98
C MET A 17 8.83 2.22 0.39
N ARG A 18 8.04 1.15 0.56
CA ARG A 18 7.47 0.84 1.87
C ARG A 18 8.58 0.70 2.91
N GLU A 19 9.60 -0.06 2.58
CA GLU A 19 10.72 -0.28 3.50
C GLU A 19 11.46 1.03 3.82
N ARG A 20 11.76 1.83 2.80
CA ARG A 20 12.46 3.10 2.99
C ARG A 20 11.64 4.09 3.82
N ILE A 21 10.35 4.19 3.55
CA ILE A 21 9.47 5.10 4.27
C ILE A 21 9.34 4.67 5.74
N GLU A 22 9.21 3.37 5.98
CA GLU A 22 9.14 2.86 7.36
C GLU A 22 10.39 3.20 8.17
N HIS A 23 11.56 3.20 7.53
CA HIS A 23 12.80 3.58 8.21
C HIS A 23 12.92 5.09 8.43
N LEU A 24 12.27 5.89 7.58
CA LEU A 24 12.39 7.34 7.63
C LEU A 24 11.36 7.98 8.57
N VAL A 25 10.11 7.52 8.49
CA VAL A 25 9.01 8.14 9.22
C VAL A 25 8.90 7.52 10.62
N PRO A 26 8.87 8.36 11.67
CA PRO A 26 8.74 7.83 13.04
C PRO A 26 7.43 7.07 13.22
N ALA A 27 7.48 6.01 14.04
CA ALA A 27 6.30 5.22 14.35
C ALA A 27 5.20 6.05 15.03
N SER A 28 5.56 7.17 15.67
CA SER A 28 4.60 8.08 16.28
C SER A 28 3.78 8.84 15.25
N ALA A 29 4.26 8.96 14.03
CA ALA A 29 3.57 9.69 12.96
C ALA A 29 2.77 8.77 12.04
N MET A 30 3.00 7.46 12.11
CA MET A 30 2.41 6.53 11.16
C MET A 30 2.22 5.17 11.85
N LEU A 31 0.97 4.72 11.93
CA LEU A 31 0.64 3.48 12.62
C LEU A 31 0.86 2.25 11.75
N GLU A 32 0.62 2.36 10.46
CA GLU A 32 0.81 1.26 9.53
C GLU A 32 1.12 1.82 8.14
N LEU A 33 2.00 1.14 7.43
CA LEU A 33 2.28 1.43 6.02
C LEU A 33 2.28 0.11 5.27
N PHE A 34 1.46 0.01 4.22
CA PHE A 34 1.35 -1.22 3.47
C PHE A 34 0.83 -0.94 2.07
N TYR A 35 0.87 -1.96 1.22
CA TYR A 35 0.14 -1.95 -0.03
C TYR A 35 -0.60 -3.30 -0.15
N PRO A 36 -1.92 -3.27 -0.34
CA PRO A 36 -2.65 -4.53 -0.44
C PRO A 36 -2.24 -5.28 -1.70
N GLN A 37 -2.09 -6.58 -1.56
CA GLN A 37 -1.66 -7.46 -2.62
C GLN A 37 -2.70 -8.55 -2.80
N PHE A 38 -2.63 -9.25 -3.92
CA PHE A 38 -3.43 -10.44 -4.13
C PHE A 38 -2.54 -11.59 -4.57
N GLN A 39 -2.91 -12.80 -4.16
CA GLN A 39 -2.23 -14.00 -4.58
C GLN A 39 -2.67 -14.38 -5.98
N THR A 40 -1.71 -14.77 -6.81
CA THR A 40 -1.97 -15.22 -8.16
C THR A 40 -0.89 -16.22 -8.58
N GLU A 41 -1.00 -16.74 -9.79
CA GLU A 41 0.00 -17.61 -10.35
C GLU A 41 0.54 -17.01 -11.64
N ILE A 42 1.83 -17.18 -11.87
CA ILE A 42 2.46 -16.79 -13.13
C ILE A 42 3.18 -18.00 -13.70
N LYS A 43 3.37 -18.02 -15.01
CA LYS A 43 4.07 -19.11 -15.68
C LYS A 43 5.53 -18.72 -15.84
N VAL A 44 6.42 -19.54 -15.25
CA VAL A 44 7.87 -19.33 -15.31
C VAL A 44 8.49 -20.62 -15.85
N HIS A 45 9.17 -20.52 -16.97
CA HIS A 45 9.82 -21.68 -17.60
C HIS A 45 8.86 -22.88 -17.76
N GLY A 46 7.61 -22.58 -18.15
CA GLY A 46 6.60 -23.61 -18.38
C GLY A 46 5.87 -24.09 -17.15
N GLU A 47 6.25 -23.65 -15.97
CA GLU A 47 5.63 -24.09 -14.71
C GLU A 47 4.86 -22.95 -14.04
N TRP A 48 3.77 -23.31 -13.36
CA TRP A 48 2.99 -22.34 -12.60
C TRP A 48 3.63 -22.11 -11.24
N VAL A 49 3.87 -20.83 -10.92
CA VAL A 49 4.51 -20.42 -9.67
C VAL A 49 3.59 -19.43 -8.97
N ASP A 50 3.37 -19.69 -7.68
CA ASP A 50 2.57 -18.77 -6.85
C ASP A 50 3.35 -17.48 -6.64
N THR A 51 2.65 -16.36 -6.72
CA THR A 51 3.23 -15.05 -6.49
C THR A 51 2.16 -14.10 -5.96
N THR A 52 2.59 -12.90 -5.58
CA THR A 52 1.68 -11.82 -5.19
C THR A 52 1.91 -10.62 -6.08
N LYS A 53 0.85 -9.85 -6.29
CA LYS A 53 0.92 -8.60 -7.06
C LYS A 53 0.16 -7.51 -6.31
N PRO A 54 0.58 -6.25 -6.46
CA PRO A 54 -0.17 -5.14 -5.87
C PRO A 54 -1.58 -5.05 -6.45
N LEU A 55 -2.57 -4.82 -5.58
CA LEU A 55 -3.93 -4.51 -6.02
C LEU A 55 -4.00 -3.14 -6.68
N PHE A 56 -3.20 -2.19 -6.19
CA PHE A 56 -3.17 -0.83 -6.70
C PHE A 56 -1.73 -0.44 -7.02
N PRO A 57 -1.25 -0.79 -8.23
CA PRO A 57 0.14 -0.51 -8.60
C PRO A 57 0.49 0.98 -8.50
N GLY A 58 1.61 1.27 -7.85
CA GLY A 58 2.08 2.64 -7.68
C GLY A 58 1.52 3.34 -6.45
N TYR A 59 0.81 2.61 -5.56
CA TYR A 59 0.22 3.22 -4.38
C TYR A 59 0.53 2.42 -3.12
N LEU A 60 0.84 3.14 -2.05
CA LEU A 60 0.91 2.59 -0.70
C LEU A 60 -0.24 3.18 0.11
N ILE A 61 -0.63 2.48 1.18
CA ILE A 61 -1.64 2.97 2.11
C ILE A 61 -0.98 3.25 3.45
N CYS A 62 -1.26 4.41 4.01
CA CYS A 62 -0.66 4.89 5.24
C CYS A 62 -1.76 5.18 6.25
N ASP A 63 -1.71 4.51 7.41
CA ASP A 63 -2.61 4.78 8.52
C ASP A 63 -1.98 5.85 9.41
N THR A 64 -2.50 7.05 9.34
CA THR A 64 -1.98 8.18 10.09
C THR A 64 -3.06 9.19 10.42
N ALA A 65 -2.92 9.83 11.57
CA ALA A 65 -3.74 10.98 11.94
C ALA A 65 -3.09 12.29 11.49
N ASP A 66 -1.84 12.24 10.97
CA ASP A 66 -1.06 13.43 10.65
C ASP A 66 -0.38 13.30 9.28
N PRO A 67 -1.14 13.37 8.19
CA PRO A 67 -0.57 13.22 6.85
C PRO A 67 0.41 14.33 6.50
N ARG A 68 0.28 15.50 7.11
CA ARG A 68 1.21 16.61 6.87
C ARG A 68 2.63 16.26 7.32
N THR A 69 2.77 15.70 8.50
CA THR A 69 4.07 15.28 9.01
C THR A 69 4.66 14.17 8.15
N VAL A 70 3.84 13.19 7.76
CA VAL A 70 4.29 12.14 6.84
C VAL A 70 4.81 12.77 5.55
N GLN A 71 4.07 13.68 4.95
CA GLN A 71 4.48 14.32 3.70
C GLN A 71 5.79 15.07 3.86
N GLN A 72 6.02 15.73 4.99
CA GLN A 72 7.27 16.44 5.24
C GLN A 72 8.47 15.49 5.23
N TYR A 73 8.32 14.29 5.79
CA TYR A 73 9.38 13.30 5.74
C TYR A 73 9.59 12.78 4.32
N LEU A 74 8.50 12.54 3.57
CA LEU A 74 8.62 12.06 2.19
C LEU A 74 9.39 13.05 1.31
N LEU A 75 9.22 14.33 1.55
CA LEU A 75 9.91 15.36 0.78
C LEU A 75 11.42 15.39 1.00
N ARG A 76 11.92 14.71 2.03
CA ARG A 76 13.36 14.59 2.29
C ARG A 76 14.01 13.50 1.45
N MET A 77 13.21 12.64 0.82
CA MET A 77 13.71 11.54 0.01
C MET A 77 14.02 12.02 -1.39
N ASP A 78 15.04 11.42 -2.00
CA ASP A 78 15.33 11.64 -3.42
C ASP A 78 14.34 10.92 -4.31
N ASP A 79 13.75 9.83 -3.79
CA ASP A 79 12.76 9.07 -4.53
C ASP A 79 11.44 9.83 -4.61
N PHE A 80 10.65 9.53 -5.64
CA PHE A 80 9.32 10.08 -5.75
C PHE A 80 8.38 9.37 -4.77
N ALA A 81 7.83 10.12 -3.83
CA ALA A 81 6.79 9.66 -2.92
C ALA A 81 5.99 10.87 -2.45
N ARG A 82 4.66 10.81 -2.62
CA ARG A 82 3.79 11.93 -2.28
C ARG A 82 2.48 11.43 -1.70
N VAL A 83 2.04 12.03 -0.60
CA VAL A 83 0.69 11.78 -0.10
C VAL A 83 -0.30 12.38 -1.09
N LEU A 84 -1.29 11.58 -1.47
CA LEU A 84 -2.29 12.02 -2.43
C LEU A 84 -3.08 13.22 -1.90
N SER A 85 -3.17 14.25 -2.71
CA SER A 85 -3.86 15.48 -2.34
C SER A 85 -4.71 15.97 -3.50
N GLN A 86 -5.69 16.81 -3.16
CA GLN A 86 -6.55 17.47 -4.12
C GLN A 86 -6.79 18.88 -3.64
N ASP A 87 -6.55 19.84 -4.54
CA ASP A 87 -6.71 21.27 -4.23
C ASP A 87 -5.94 21.69 -2.98
N GLY A 88 -4.71 21.15 -2.83
CA GLY A 88 -3.85 21.49 -1.71
C GLY A 88 -4.18 20.80 -0.39
N GLN A 89 -5.16 19.92 -0.39
CA GLN A 89 -5.57 19.20 0.81
C GLN A 89 -5.35 17.70 0.64
N PHE A 90 -4.88 17.04 1.71
CA PHE A 90 -4.73 15.59 1.70
C PHE A 90 -6.11 14.94 1.75
N VAL A 91 -6.31 13.91 0.92
CA VAL A 91 -7.61 13.25 0.78
C VAL A 91 -7.50 11.84 1.35
N PRO A 92 -8.20 11.56 2.48
CA PRO A 92 -8.21 10.19 3.00
C PRO A 92 -9.09 9.29 2.15
N LEU A 93 -8.84 7.99 2.25
CA LEU A 93 -9.74 7.01 1.67
C LEU A 93 -11.11 7.10 2.34
N ALA A 94 -12.16 6.88 1.58
CA ALA A 94 -13.51 6.86 2.12
C ALA A 94 -13.65 5.72 3.13
N LYS A 95 -14.51 5.92 4.12
CA LYS A 95 -14.74 4.93 5.18
C LYS A 95 -15.08 3.56 4.61
N GLU A 96 -15.90 3.53 3.58
CA GLU A 96 -16.31 2.29 2.93
C GLU A 96 -15.13 1.57 2.27
N GLU A 97 -14.22 2.33 1.68
CA GLU A 97 -13.00 1.77 1.08
C GLU A 97 -12.08 1.19 2.14
N VAL A 98 -11.92 1.89 3.26
CA VAL A 98 -11.13 1.40 4.38
C VAL A 98 -11.70 0.09 4.91
N GLN A 99 -13.01 0.04 5.13
CA GLN A 99 -13.68 -1.14 5.64
C GLN A 99 -13.53 -2.32 4.69
N LEU A 100 -13.63 -2.07 3.39
CA LEU A 100 -13.52 -3.11 2.38
C LEU A 100 -12.11 -3.73 2.39
N ILE A 101 -11.08 -2.90 2.33
CA ILE A 101 -9.69 -3.36 2.30
C ILE A 101 -9.33 -4.04 3.62
N ASP A 102 -9.72 -3.45 4.74
CA ASP A 102 -9.42 -4.00 6.07
C ASP A 102 -10.14 -5.35 6.27
N GLY A 103 -11.32 -5.51 5.68
CA GLY A 103 -12.09 -6.75 5.76
C GLY A 103 -11.53 -7.88 4.91
N PHE A 104 -10.89 -7.57 3.78
CA PHE A 104 -10.31 -8.58 2.91
C PHE A 104 -8.85 -8.92 3.22
N THR A 105 -8.20 -8.12 4.06
CA THR A 105 -6.79 -8.31 4.40
C THR A 105 -6.64 -8.27 5.92
N HIS A 106 -5.44 -8.58 6.39
CA HIS A 106 -5.13 -8.55 7.82
C HIS A 106 -3.94 -7.64 8.06
N ARG A 107 -3.98 -6.91 9.16
CA ARG A 107 -2.86 -6.09 9.56
C ARG A 107 -1.59 -6.96 9.68
N GLY A 108 -0.51 -6.51 9.05
CA GLY A 108 0.74 -7.25 8.99
C GLY A 108 0.87 -8.09 7.73
N ASP A 109 -0.23 -8.68 7.28
CA ASP A 109 -0.30 -9.44 6.03
C ASP A 109 -1.50 -8.91 5.24
N ARG A 110 -1.26 -7.96 4.38
CA ARG A 110 -2.31 -7.34 3.56
C ARG A 110 -2.42 -8.02 2.21
N VAL A 111 -2.53 -9.34 2.24
CA VAL A 111 -2.61 -10.16 1.03
C VAL A 111 -3.98 -10.83 0.95
N VAL A 112 -4.67 -10.60 -0.17
CA VAL A 112 -5.92 -11.29 -0.47
C VAL A 112 -5.59 -12.67 -1.02
N PRO A 113 -6.05 -13.76 -0.40
CA PRO A 113 -5.74 -15.11 -0.88
C PRO A 113 -6.41 -15.40 -2.20
N MET A 114 -5.74 -16.25 -3.01
CA MET A 114 -6.30 -16.67 -4.28
C MET A 114 -7.42 -17.68 -4.05
N SER A 115 -8.56 -17.43 -4.69
CA SER A 115 -9.66 -18.39 -4.70
C SER A 115 -9.29 -19.60 -5.52
N GLU A 116 -9.72 -20.80 -5.07
CA GLU A 116 -9.53 -22.04 -5.84
C GLU A 116 -10.13 -21.93 -7.25
N ALA A 117 -11.25 -21.22 -7.39
CA ALA A 117 -11.90 -21.05 -8.68
C ALA A 117 -11.06 -20.24 -9.68
N LEU A 118 -10.08 -19.47 -9.19
CA LEU A 118 -9.22 -18.64 -10.03
C LEU A 118 -7.90 -19.31 -10.37
N LYS A 119 -7.60 -20.44 -9.75
CA LYS A 119 -6.35 -21.15 -10.03
C LYS A 119 -6.44 -21.89 -11.35
N ARG A 120 -5.44 -21.64 -12.21
CA ARG A 120 -5.20 -22.42 -13.44
C ARG A 120 -6.45 -22.78 -14.20
N ARG A 121 -6.99 -21.81 -14.77
CA ARG A 121 -8.09 -22.05 -15.68
C ARG A 121 -7.63 -22.60 -17.02
#